data_094ddbd632cd4011616529d059869279
#
_entry.id   094ddbd632cd4011616529d059869279
#
_cell.length_a   1.000
_cell.length_b   1.000
_cell.length_c   1.000
_cell.angle_alpha   90.00
_cell.angle_beta   90.00
_cell.angle_gamma   90.00
#
_symmetry.space_group_name_H-M   'P 1'
#
loop_
_entity.id
_entity.type
_entity.pdbx_description
1 polymer ?
#
loop_
_entity_poly.entity_id
_entity_poly.type
_entity_poly.pdbx_seq_one_letter_code
_entity_poly.pdbx_strand_id
1 'polypeptide(L)'
;MIGRAANTVLRRSRQQVRPPRKVCPFCVEADHIAGRNNIPHLTVSECQRHHALLTEERLAAGAEMKQQAHPIKSIEMALRSLAVTGHAIAWAVHRLCEGLEFCAEKLKTVYDNRAQR
;
A
#
# COMPACT_ATOMS: atom_id res chain seq x y z
N MET A 1 -15.38 -33.47 22.79
CA MET A 1 -14.26 -32.83 22.05
C MET A 1 -14.71 -31.71 21.14
N ILE A 2 -15.51 -30.76 21.60
CA ILE A 2 -16.04 -29.66 20.78
C ILE A 2 -15.56 -28.26 21.27
N GLY A 3 -14.49 -28.22 22.08
CA GLY A 3 -14.12 -26.98 22.80
C GLY A 3 -12.97 -26.17 22.24
N ARG A 4 -12.17 -26.65 21.26
CA ARG A 4 -10.96 -25.92 20.81
C ARG A 4 -11.14 -25.04 19.59
N ALA A 5 -12.08 -25.31 18.70
CA ALA A 5 -12.33 -24.55 17.52
C ALA A 5 -13.05 -23.20 17.81
N ALA A 6 -13.97 -23.20 18.76
CA ALA A 6 -14.73 -22.00 19.12
C ALA A 6 -13.86 -20.90 19.76
N ASN A 7 -12.84 -21.27 20.52
CA ASN A 7 -11.96 -20.30 21.17
C ASN A 7 -10.98 -19.59 20.19
N THR A 8 -10.71 -20.19 19.04
CA THR A 8 -9.81 -19.59 18.04
C THR A 8 -10.53 -18.52 17.22
N VAL A 9 -11.84 -18.70 16.98
CA VAL A 9 -12.67 -17.72 16.27
C VAL A 9 -12.93 -16.49 17.14
N LEU A 10 -13.19 -16.71 18.45
CA LEU A 10 -13.41 -15.61 19.41
C LEU A 10 -12.15 -14.80 19.72
N ARG A 11 -10.96 -15.39 19.58
CA ARG A 11 -9.70 -14.65 19.70
C ARG A 11 -9.43 -13.71 18.50
N ARG A 12 -9.89 -14.07 17.31
CA ARG A 12 -9.77 -13.19 16.12
C ARG A 12 -10.68 -11.97 16.18
N SER A 13 -11.85 -12.07 16.80
CA SER A 13 -12.79 -10.95 16.94
C SER A 13 -12.38 -9.91 17.98
N ARG A 14 -11.37 -10.20 18.82
CA ARG A 14 -10.77 -9.26 19.78
C ARG A 14 -9.46 -8.63 19.29
N GLN A 15 -9.13 -8.74 18.02
CA GLN A 15 -8.18 -7.77 17.46
C GLN A 15 -8.86 -6.42 17.57
N GLN A 16 -8.58 -5.74 18.68
CA GLN A 16 -8.94 -4.36 18.90
C GLN A 16 -8.55 -3.61 17.63
N VAL A 17 -9.56 -3.18 16.88
CA VAL A 17 -9.39 -2.15 15.86
C VAL A 17 -8.79 -0.97 16.61
N ARG A 18 -7.46 -0.86 16.56
CA ARG A 18 -6.80 0.29 17.14
C ARG A 18 -7.38 1.51 16.44
N PRO A 19 -7.91 2.49 17.20
CA PRO A 19 -8.40 3.70 16.57
C PRO A 19 -7.30 4.23 15.64
N PRO A 20 -7.67 4.74 14.46
CA PRO A 20 -6.68 5.26 13.53
C PRO A 20 -5.83 6.28 14.29
N ARG A 21 -4.55 5.96 14.48
CA ARG A 21 -3.61 6.93 15.05
C ARG A 21 -3.72 8.17 14.20
N LYS A 22 -3.91 9.33 14.81
CA LYS A 22 -3.87 10.61 14.11
C LYS A 22 -2.59 10.61 13.29
N VAL A 23 -2.73 10.46 11.97
CA VAL A 23 -1.59 10.35 11.08
C VAL A 23 -0.94 11.72 11.03
N CYS A 24 0.19 11.85 11.70
CA CYS A 24 1.05 13.00 11.54
C CYS A 24 1.56 12.98 10.09
N PRO A 25 1.37 14.05 9.27
CA PRO A 25 1.86 14.08 7.90
C PRO A 25 3.39 13.98 7.79
N PHE A 26 4.09 14.16 8.92
CA PHE A 26 5.54 14.03 9.05
C PHE A 26 6.00 12.66 9.57
N CYS A 27 5.10 11.77 9.96
CA CYS A 27 5.43 10.41 10.37
C CYS A 27 5.71 9.55 9.13
N VAL A 28 6.98 9.44 8.80
CA VAL A 28 7.47 8.64 7.67
C VAL A 28 8.06 7.35 8.21
N GLU A 29 7.68 6.23 7.62
CA GLU A 29 8.23 4.91 7.91
C GLU A 29 8.96 4.37 6.69
N ALA A 30 10.01 3.57 6.93
CA ALA A 30 10.67 2.83 5.86
C ALA A 30 9.86 1.58 5.51
N ASP A 31 9.31 1.54 4.31
CA ASP A 31 8.63 0.37 3.78
C ASP A 31 9.59 -0.55 3.04
N HIS A 32 9.62 -1.82 3.43
CA HIS A 32 10.41 -2.85 2.78
C HIS A 32 9.61 -3.42 1.58
N ILE A 33 9.73 -2.78 0.43
CA ILE A 33 8.88 -3.02 -0.75
C ILE A 33 8.97 -4.45 -1.32
N ALA A 34 10.06 -5.17 -1.04
CA ALA A 34 10.21 -6.57 -1.41
C ALA A 34 10.04 -7.53 -0.22
N GLY A 35 9.60 -7.03 0.94
CA GLY A 35 9.52 -7.74 2.20
C GLY A 35 10.81 -7.69 3.01
N ARG A 36 10.68 -7.39 4.29
CA ARG A 36 11.82 -7.21 5.22
C ARG A 36 12.74 -8.42 5.29
N ASN A 37 12.16 -9.62 5.23
CA ASN A 37 12.92 -10.87 5.32
C ASN A 37 13.44 -11.38 3.97
N ASN A 38 13.03 -10.76 2.86
CA ASN A 38 13.44 -11.16 1.52
C ASN A 38 14.57 -10.28 0.99
N ILE A 39 14.35 -8.98 0.91
CA ILE A 39 15.34 -7.98 0.49
C ILE A 39 15.32 -6.81 1.49
N PRO A 40 16.05 -6.92 2.62
CA PRO A 40 15.93 -5.98 3.73
C PRO A 40 16.43 -4.57 3.42
N HIS A 41 17.29 -4.41 2.42
CA HIS A 41 17.87 -3.11 2.06
C HIS A 41 17.01 -2.31 1.05
N LEU A 42 16.02 -2.95 0.43
CA LEU A 42 15.17 -2.29 -0.55
C LEU A 42 13.99 -1.62 0.18
N THR A 43 14.17 -0.36 0.54
CA THR A 43 13.18 0.42 1.30
C THR A 43 12.78 1.69 0.56
N VAL A 44 11.55 2.11 0.80
CA VAL A 44 10.98 3.39 0.37
C VAL A 44 10.39 4.08 1.59
N SER A 45 10.59 5.38 1.69
CA SER A 45 9.97 6.17 2.75
C SER A 45 8.52 6.49 2.39
N GLU A 46 7.59 6.13 3.26
CA GLU A 46 6.17 6.42 3.08
C GLU A 46 5.47 6.72 4.40
N CYS A 47 4.28 7.31 4.35
CA CYS A 47 3.52 7.57 5.57
C CYS A 47 2.89 6.27 6.12
N GLN A 48 2.65 6.23 7.43
CA GLN A 48 2.11 5.06 8.13
C GLN A 48 0.81 4.53 7.51
N ARG A 49 -0.04 5.41 6.99
CA ARG A 49 -1.30 5.02 6.37
C ARG A 49 -1.07 4.26 5.07
N HIS A 50 -0.21 4.76 4.19
CA HIS A 50 0.14 4.08 2.94
C HIS A 50 0.87 2.77 3.22
N HIS A 51 1.76 2.75 4.19
CA HIS A 51 2.45 1.54 4.64
C HIS A 51 1.46 0.44 5.08
N ALA A 52 0.45 0.80 5.88
CA ALA A 52 -0.57 -0.15 6.31
C ALA A 52 -1.40 -0.69 5.14
N LEU A 53 -1.86 0.18 4.23
CA LEU A 53 -2.64 -0.21 3.05
C LEU A 53 -1.83 -1.14 2.13
N LEU A 54 -0.58 -0.79 1.83
CA LEU A 54 0.29 -1.62 1.00
C LEU A 54 0.59 -2.97 1.64
N THR A 55 0.72 -3.01 2.97
CA THR A 55 0.90 -4.27 3.70
C THR A 55 -0.32 -5.18 3.55
N GLU A 56 -1.53 -4.64 3.69
CA GLU A 56 -2.77 -5.40 3.48
C GLU A 56 -2.87 -5.93 2.05
N GLU A 57 -2.57 -5.11 1.06
CA GLU A 57 -2.59 -5.51 -0.36
C GLU A 57 -1.54 -6.58 -0.68
N ARG A 58 -0.33 -6.48 -0.10
CA ARG A 58 0.70 -7.53 -0.24
C ARG A 58 0.25 -8.86 0.32
N LEU A 59 -0.36 -8.86 1.50
CA LEU A 59 -0.92 -10.07 2.11
C LEU A 59 -2.05 -10.65 1.25
N ALA A 60 -2.94 -9.82 0.72
CA ALA A 60 -4.01 -10.23 -0.18
C ALA A 60 -3.47 -10.82 -1.49
N ALA A 61 -2.35 -10.31 -2.00
CA ALA A 61 -1.66 -10.83 -3.19
C ALA A 61 -0.84 -12.11 -2.91
N GLY A 62 -0.83 -12.61 -1.68
CA GLY A 62 -0.13 -13.83 -1.28
C GLY A 62 1.36 -13.61 -0.96
N ALA A 63 1.81 -12.39 -0.72
CA ALA A 63 3.16 -12.11 -0.24
C ALA A 63 3.24 -12.38 1.26
N GLU A 64 3.95 -13.43 1.65
CA GLU A 64 4.17 -13.76 3.05
C GLU A 64 5.31 -12.91 3.64
N MET A 65 5.07 -12.32 4.80
CA MET A 65 6.04 -11.41 5.46
C MET A 65 7.04 -12.16 6.35
N LYS A 66 6.85 -13.45 6.59
CA LYS A 66 7.76 -14.29 7.34
C LYS A 66 8.94 -14.76 6.51
N GLN A 67 10.04 -15.06 7.17
CA GLN A 67 11.21 -15.64 6.51
C GLN A 67 10.87 -16.99 5.85
N GLN A 68 11.31 -17.15 4.61
CA GLN A 68 11.12 -18.37 3.84
C GLN A 68 12.34 -19.29 3.98
N ALA A 69 12.09 -20.60 4.14
CA ALA A 69 13.17 -21.58 4.26
C ALA A 69 13.89 -21.86 2.90
N HIS A 70 13.18 -21.67 1.80
CA HIS A 70 13.72 -21.96 0.45
C HIS A 70 13.99 -20.67 -0.32
N PRO A 71 15.19 -20.51 -0.94
CA PRO A 71 15.57 -19.28 -1.66
C PRO A 71 14.60 -18.90 -2.79
N ILE A 72 14.12 -19.87 -3.57
CA ILE A 72 13.16 -19.63 -4.66
C ILE A 72 11.84 -19.08 -4.10
N LYS A 73 11.38 -19.59 -2.96
CA LYS A 73 10.16 -19.09 -2.30
C LYS A 73 10.35 -17.66 -1.81
N SER A 74 11.53 -17.34 -1.30
CA SER A 74 11.87 -15.97 -0.90
C SER A 74 11.84 -15.00 -2.08
N ILE A 75 12.37 -15.41 -3.24
CA ILE A 75 12.31 -14.63 -4.48
C ILE A 75 10.86 -14.45 -4.95
N GLU A 76 10.06 -15.51 -4.93
CA GLU A 76 8.62 -15.43 -5.28
C GLU A 76 7.89 -14.40 -4.40
N MET A 77 8.11 -14.45 -3.09
CA MET A 77 7.49 -13.50 -2.17
C MET A 77 7.96 -12.05 -2.41
N ALA A 78 9.24 -11.86 -2.69
CA ALA A 78 9.78 -10.55 -3.04
C ALA A 78 9.15 -10.00 -4.31
N LEU A 79 9.02 -10.81 -5.36
CA LEU A 79 8.39 -10.39 -6.62
C LEU A 79 6.91 -10.04 -6.44
N ARG A 80 6.16 -10.81 -5.66
CA ARG A 80 4.76 -10.48 -5.34
C ARG A 80 4.65 -9.14 -4.62
N SER A 81 5.49 -8.91 -3.62
CA SER A 81 5.52 -7.64 -2.88
C SER A 81 5.89 -6.45 -3.77
N LEU A 82 6.89 -6.61 -4.63
CA LEU A 82 7.29 -5.58 -5.60
C LEU A 82 6.18 -5.27 -6.61
N ALA A 83 5.46 -6.29 -7.09
CA ALA A 83 4.35 -6.10 -8.01
C ALA A 83 3.23 -5.25 -7.38
N VAL A 84 2.87 -5.50 -6.12
CA VAL A 84 1.89 -4.67 -5.39
C VAL A 84 2.34 -3.21 -5.32
N THR A 85 3.60 -2.96 -4.97
CA THR A 85 4.18 -1.62 -4.93
C THR A 85 4.15 -0.95 -6.31
N GLY A 86 4.50 -1.69 -7.36
CA GLY A 86 4.45 -1.20 -8.74
C GLY A 86 3.04 -0.80 -9.18
N HIS A 87 2.03 -1.59 -8.85
CA HIS A 87 0.63 -1.26 -9.12
C HIS A 87 0.17 -0.01 -8.36
N ALA A 88 0.56 0.14 -7.10
CA ALA A 88 0.25 1.34 -6.32
C ALA A 88 0.89 2.60 -6.92
N ILE A 89 2.14 2.54 -7.38
CA ILE A 89 2.82 3.63 -8.06
C ILE A 89 2.11 3.96 -9.38
N ALA A 90 1.78 2.96 -10.19
CA ALA A 90 1.08 3.15 -11.46
C ALA A 90 -0.28 3.82 -11.26
N TRP A 91 -1.03 3.42 -10.24
CA TRP A 91 -2.29 4.04 -9.86
C TRP A 91 -2.09 5.52 -9.45
N ALA A 92 -1.08 5.82 -8.64
CA ALA A 92 -0.78 7.20 -8.21
C ALA A 92 -0.40 8.09 -9.40
N VAL A 93 0.40 7.59 -10.34
CA VAL A 93 0.76 8.29 -11.57
C VAL A 93 -0.47 8.55 -12.44
N HIS A 94 -1.35 7.56 -12.58
CA HIS A 94 -2.60 7.72 -13.33
C HIS A 94 -3.48 8.83 -12.72
N ARG A 95 -3.65 8.85 -11.40
CA ARG A 95 -4.40 9.91 -10.71
C ARG A 95 -3.77 11.29 -10.89
N LEU A 96 -2.45 11.37 -10.92
CA LEU A 96 -1.73 12.62 -11.22
C LEU A 96 -2.05 13.10 -12.64
N CYS A 97 -2.01 12.20 -13.63
CA CYS A 97 -2.35 12.53 -15.03
C CYS A 97 -3.79 13.06 -15.15
N GLU A 98 -4.76 12.40 -14.51
CA GLU A 98 -6.15 12.89 -14.48
C GLU A 98 -6.24 14.30 -13.89
N GLY A 99 -5.49 14.59 -12.83
CA GLY A 99 -5.42 15.93 -12.23
C GLY A 99 -4.83 16.98 -13.19
N LEU A 100 -3.80 16.63 -13.95
CA LEU A 100 -3.19 17.50 -14.94
C LEU A 100 -4.15 17.80 -16.10
N GLU A 101 -4.88 16.80 -16.61
CA GLU A 101 -5.91 16.96 -17.63
C GLU A 101 -7.03 17.88 -17.14
N PHE A 102 -7.50 17.68 -15.92
CA PHE A 102 -8.50 18.57 -15.31
C PHE A 102 -7.99 20.02 -15.24
N CYS A 103 -6.75 20.26 -14.84
CA CYS A 103 -6.16 21.59 -14.82
C CYS A 103 -6.08 22.20 -16.22
N ALA A 104 -5.69 21.42 -17.22
CA ALA A 104 -5.61 21.87 -18.61
C ALA A 104 -6.97 22.32 -19.13
N GLU A 105 -8.04 21.55 -18.87
CA GLU A 105 -9.41 21.92 -19.26
C GLU A 105 -9.90 23.20 -18.56
N LYS A 106 -9.54 23.38 -17.29
CA LYS A 106 -9.86 24.62 -16.58
C LYS A 106 -9.15 25.84 -17.17
N LEU A 107 -7.89 25.70 -17.50
CA LEU A 107 -7.12 26.77 -18.14
C LEU A 107 -7.68 27.14 -19.52
N LYS A 108 -8.05 26.13 -20.32
CA LYS A 108 -8.71 26.35 -21.61
C LYS A 108 -10.00 27.16 -21.42
N THR A 109 -10.86 26.77 -20.50
CA THR A 109 -12.11 27.48 -20.21
C THR A 109 -11.86 28.95 -19.85
N VAL A 110 -10.85 29.23 -19.03
CA VAL A 110 -10.48 30.60 -18.66
C VAL A 110 -9.99 31.40 -19.88
N TYR A 111 -9.19 30.77 -20.74
CA TYR A 111 -8.69 31.39 -21.96
C TYR A 111 -9.83 31.74 -22.93
N ASP A 112 -10.72 30.79 -23.20
CA ASP A 112 -11.85 30.97 -24.12
C ASP A 112 -12.80 32.08 -23.63
N ASN A 113 -13.07 32.16 -22.34
CA ASN A 113 -13.90 33.20 -21.74
C ASN A 113 -13.27 34.60 -21.84
N ARG A 114 -11.93 34.70 -21.85
CA ARG A 114 -11.22 35.97 -22.02
C ARG A 114 -11.21 36.43 -23.49
N ALA A 115 -11.10 35.49 -24.42
CA ALA A 115 -11.09 35.77 -25.84
C ALA A 115 -12.45 36.28 -26.40
N GLN A 116 -13.55 36.00 -25.65
CA GLN A 116 -14.91 36.46 -26.02
C GLN A 116 -15.30 37.81 -25.43
N ARG A 117 -14.44 38.46 -24.65
CA ARG A 117 -14.65 39.81 -24.10
C ARG A 117 -13.91 40.86 -24.88
#